data_f275f48ea1091ad64a06b24de8f656b5
#
_entry.id   f275f48ea1091ad64a06b24de8f656b5
#
_cell.length_a   1.000
_cell.length_b   1.000
_cell.length_c   1.000
_cell.angle_alpha   90.00
_cell.angle_beta   90.00
_cell.angle_gamma   90.00
#
_symmetry.space_group_name_H-M   'P 1'
#
loop_
_entity.id
_entity.type
_entity.pdbx_description
1 polymer ?
#
loop_
_entity_poly.entity_id
_entity_poly.type
_entity_poly.pdbx_seq_one_letter_code
_entity_poly.pdbx_strand_id
1 'polypeptide(L)'
;MGERLSILTVHAHPDDEASKGAPTLAKYSREGVHTVLVCCTGGEEGDLNNPQMREPGQPFHGIEGDAAKRLLAELRPRELAASAAVIGFSHVEMLGYRDSGMPDSPANSHPESFHMADVDESTGRLVRVIRRHRPQVMITYGDDQRGYPHPDHLKVHDISVLAFDRAGDDEWYPEHGAAWQPLKLYYSVWSRARLTAVHEALLSLRGSSPYDEKWFDRPNLDDRITTRLAVGEYLWARSGALRAHRTQVDENEPFWFGLSDEELAQVYPFEDWVLARSLVPAHRRDGEVEDDLFAGIRTSVRG
;
A
#
# COMPACT_ATOMS: atom_id res chain seq x y z
N MET A 1 -3.50 2.30 -31.63
CA MET A 1 -3.30 1.40 -30.46
C MET A 1 -3.88 2.14 -29.26
N GLY A 2 -4.85 1.56 -28.56
CA GLY A 2 -5.40 2.16 -27.35
C GLY A 2 -4.31 2.37 -26.31
N GLU A 3 -4.44 3.42 -25.51
CA GLU A 3 -3.50 3.73 -24.43
C GLU A 3 -3.49 2.57 -23.40
N ARG A 4 -2.30 2.11 -23.00
CA ARG A 4 -2.15 1.02 -22.03
C ARG A 4 -2.68 1.48 -20.67
N LEU A 5 -3.54 0.69 -20.03
CA LEU A 5 -3.99 0.99 -18.68
C LEU A 5 -2.80 0.95 -17.71
N SER A 6 -2.77 1.92 -16.79
CA SER A 6 -1.72 2.07 -15.78
C SER A 6 -2.31 2.44 -14.44
N ILE A 7 -1.81 1.82 -13.39
CA ILE A 7 -2.16 2.08 -11.98
C ILE A 7 -0.90 2.32 -11.17
N LEU A 8 -0.95 3.30 -10.28
CA LEU A 8 0.15 3.66 -9.40
C LEU A 8 -0.32 3.61 -7.95
N THR A 9 0.43 2.95 -7.08
CA THR A 9 0.18 2.92 -5.64
C THR A 9 1.32 3.57 -4.88
N VAL A 10 1.00 4.34 -3.83
CA VAL A 10 1.96 5.09 -3.02
C VAL A 10 1.95 4.56 -1.60
N HIS A 11 3.10 4.11 -1.12
CA HIS A 11 3.30 3.57 0.21
C HIS A 11 4.46 4.26 0.95
N ALA A 12 4.40 4.25 2.28
CA ALA A 12 5.41 4.88 3.11
C ALA A 12 6.68 4.04 3.22
N HIS A 13 6.52 2.74 3.51
CA HIS A 13 7.62 1.84 3.86
C HIS A 13 7.59 0.54 3.05
N PRO A 14 8.73 -0.13 2.92
CA PRO A 14 8.78 -1.52 2.47
C PRO A 14 7.98 -2.42 3.41
N ASP A 15 6.96 -3.12 2.91
CA ASP A 15 5.96 -4.00 3.52
C ASP A 15 4.51 -3.51 3.43
N ASP A 16 4.29 -2.22 3.30
CA ASP A 16 2.94 -1.65 3.18
C ASP A 16 2.20 -2.17 1.93
N GLU A 17 2.92 -2.32 0.80
CA GLU A 17 2.36 -2.81 -0.46
C GLU A 17 1.85 -4.25 -0.33
N ALA A 18 2.45 -5.05 0.53
CA ALA A 18 2.05 -6.43 0.77
C ALA A 18 0.72 -6.53 1.53
N SER A 19 0.47 -5.58 2.44
CA SER A 19 -0.71 -5.57 3.31
C SER A 19 -1.88 -4.73 2.79
N LYS A 20 -1.64 -3.86 1.81
CA LYS A 20 -2.59 -2.85 1.32
C LYS A 20 -2.69 -2.88 -0.21
N GLY A 21 -3.37 -3.90 -0.74
CA GLY A 21 -3.70 -4.00 -2.16
C GLY A 21 -2.89 -5.00 -2.98
N ALA A 22 -2.04 -5.83 -2.39
CA ALA A 22 -1.26 -6.82 -3.12
C ALA A 22 -2.12 -7.74 -4.03
N PRO A 23 -3.23 -8.33 -3.57
CA PRO A 23 -4.12 -9.11 -4.42
C PRO A 23 -4.71 -8.32 -5.59
N THR A 24 -5.15 -7.09 -5.36
CA THR A 24 -5.67 -6.20 -6.41
C THR A 24 -4.61 -5.88 -7.46
N LEU A 25 -3.39 -5.53 -7.02
CA LEU A 25 -2.30 -5.20 -7.94
C LEU A 25 -1.83 -6.44 -8.72
N ALA A 26 -1.79 -7.62 -8.10
CA ALA A 26 -1.49 -8.89 -8.79
C ALA A 26 -2.56 -9.23 -9.84
N LYS A 27 -3.85 -9.02 -9.54
CA LYS A 27 -4.94 -9.17 -10.50
C LYS A 27 -4.72 -8.27 -11.71
N TYR A 28 -4.54 -6.97 -11.52
CA TYR A 28 -4.32 -6.03 -12.62
C TYR A 28 -3.02 -6.30 -13.40
N SER A 29 -1.95 -6.69 -12.73
CA SER A 29 -0.72 -7.12 -13.38
C SER A 29 -0.95 -8.30 -14.33
N ARG A 30 -1.72 -9.32 -13.89
CA ARG A 30 -2.10 -10.47 -14.72
C ARG A 30 -3.02 -10.11 -15.89
N GLU A 31 -3.80 -9.05 -15.74
CA GLU A 31 -4.63 -8.49 -16.84
C GLU A 31 -3.81 -7.62 -17.83
N GLY A 32 -2.50 -7.47 -17.63
CA GLY A 32 -1.61 -6.68 -18.49
C GLY A 32 -1.62 -5.18 -18.22
N VAL A 33 -2.22 -4.73 -17.10
CA VAL A 33 -2.14 -3.34 -16.66
C VAL A 33 -0.71 -3.01 -16.24
N HIS A 34 -0.24 -1.81 -16.56
CA HIS A 34 1.05 -1.30 -16.08
C HIS A 34 0.92 -0.90 -14.61
N THR A 35 1.58 -1.64 -13.74
CA THR A 35 1.51 -1.44 -12.28
C THR A 35 2.79 -0.79 -11.76
N VAL A 36 2.66 0.32 -11.03
CA VAL A 36 3.79 1.06 -10.47
C VAL A 36 3.66 1.14 -8.96
N LEU A 37 4.71 0.71 -8.27
CA LEU A 37 4.85 0.87 -6.83
C LEU A 37 5.73 2.10 -6.55
N VAL A 38 5.24 3.04 -5.77
CA VAL A 38 6.02 4.13 -5.18
C VAL A 38 6.18 3.86 -3.70
N CYS A 39 7.43 3.77 -3.22
CA CYS A 39 7.75 3.69 -1.81
C CYS A 39 8.50 4.95 -1.39
N CYS A 40 8.06 5.62 -0.34
CA CYS A 40 8.58 6.94 0.02
C CYS A 40 9.91 6.84 0.76
N THR A 41 10.08 5.84 1.62
CA THR A 41 11.27 5.64 2.47
C THR A 41 11.84 4.25 2.34
N GLY A 42 13.04 4.02 2.87
CA GLY A 42 13.66 2.70 2.93
C GLY A 42 13.29 1.89 4.18
N GLY A 43 12.51 2.46 5.10
CA GLY A 43 12.12 1.80 6.35
C GLY A 43 13.26 1.66 7.36
N GLU A 44 14.18 2.61 7.40
CA GLU A 44 15.44 2.55 8.18
C GLU A 44 15.22 2.58 9.68
N GLU A 45 14.10 3.15 10.15
CA GLU A 45 13.77 3.26 11.57
C GLU A 45 12.86 2.12 12.07
N GLY A 46 12.54 1.14 11.20
CA GLY A 46 11.79 -0.03 11.61
C GLY A 46 12.57 -0.92 12.57
N ASP A 47 11.84 -1.78 13.29
CA ASP A 47 12.41 -2.80 14.15
C ASP A 47 12.57 -4.14 13.42
N LEU A 48 13.43 -5.01 13.93
CA LEU A 48 13.50 -6.40 13.51
C LEU A 48 12.35 -7.18 14.18
N ASN A 49 11.24 -7.34 13.47
CA ASN A 49 10.02 -7.94 14.02
C ASN A 49 10.00 -9.48 13.92
N ASN A 50 10.85 -10.07 13.08
CA ASN A 50 10.96 -11.52 12.96
C ASN A 50 12.10 -12.08 13.82
N PRO A 51 11.81 -12.73 14.97
CA PRO A 51 12.83 -13.27 15.88
C PRO A 51 13.69 -14.37 15.24
N GLN A 52 13.17 -15.10 14.25
CA GLN A 52 13.91 -16.15 13.55
C GLN A 52 15.16 -15.61 12.85
N MET A 53 15.16 -14.34 12.45
CA MET A 53 16.31 -13.69 11.81
C MET A 53 17.53 -13.55 12.74
N ARG A 54 17.37 -13.83 14.06
CA ARG A 54 18.46 -13.85 15.07
C ARG A 54 19.01 -15.24 15.36
N GLU A 55 18.42 -16.28 14.80
CA GLU A 55 18.86 -17.65 15.02
C GLU A 55 20.24 -17.93 14.40
N PRO A 56 20.96 -18.98 14.85
CA PRO A 56 22.24 -19.37 14.26
C PRO A 56 22.16 -19.56 12.74
N GLY A 57 23.04 -18.88 12.02
CA GLY A 57 23.08 -18.91 10.55
C GLY A 57 22.17 -17.88 9.85
N GLN A 58 21.38 -17.14 10.60
CA GLN A 58 20.56 -16.04 10.06
C GLN A 58 21.34 -14.70 10.08
N PRO A 59 20.94 -13.73 9.24
CA PRO A 59 21.67 -12.47 9.06
C PRO A 59 21.90 -11.65 10.33
N PHE A 60 20.97 -11.70 11.30
CA PHE A 60 21.06 -10.91 12.55
C PHE A 60 21.61 -11.71 13.73
N HIS A 61 22.13 -12.92 13.51
CA HIS A 61 22.72 -13.70 14.60
C HIS A 61 23.92 -12.97 15.22
N GLY A 62 23.82 -12.62 16.52
CA GLY A 62 24.86 -11.89 17.23
C GLY A 62 25.05 -10.42 16.81
N ILE A 63 24.14 -9.87 16.01
CA ILE A 63 24.19 -8.47 15.57
C ILE A 63 23.12 -7.67 16.33
N GLU A 64 23.54 -6.56 17.00
CA GLU A 64 22.66 -5.71 17.82
C GLU A 64 22.97 -4.22 17.61
N GLY A 65 22.12 -3.36 18.19
CA GLY A 65 22.27 -1.91 18.20
C GLY A 65 22.39 -1.31 16.78
N ASP A 66 23.29 -0.36 16.61
CA ASP A 66 23.47 0.35 15.34
C ASP A 66 23.88 -0.55 14.17
N ALA A 67 24.57 -1.67 14.45
CA ALA A 67 24.92 -2.63 13.41
C ALA A 67 23.66 -3.34 12.86
N ALA A 68 22.73 -3.69 13.74
CA ALA A 68 21.45 -4.27 13.34
C ALA A 68 20.59 -3.27 12.55
N LYS A 69 20.54 -2.00 12.96
CA LYS A 69 19.85 -0.93 12.22
C LYS A 69 20.41 -0.75 10.81
N ARG A 70 21.74 -0.69 10.67
CA ARG A 70 22.38 -0.58 9.34
C ARG A 70 22.05 -1.78 8.45
N LEU A 71 22.12 -2.99 9.01
CA LEU A 71 21.78 -4.19 8.26
C LEU A 71 20.31 -4.22 7.84
N LEU A 72 19.41 -3.77 8.72
CA LEU A 72 17.97 -3.66 8.42
C LEU A 72 17.75 -2.69 7.25
N ALA A 73 18.33 -1.49 7.31
CA ALA A 73 18.27 -0.49 6.25
C ALA A 73 18.81 -1.01 4.90
N GLU A 74 19.77 -1.91 4.93
CA GLU A 74 20.31 -2.55 3.72
C GLU A 74 19.39 -3.66 3.16
N LEU A 75 18.73 -4.42 4.04
CA LEU A 75 17.89 -5.57 3.64
C LEU A 75 16.50 -5.17 3.19
N ARG A 76 15.84 -4.22 3.85
CA ARG A 76 14.44 -3.85 3.55
C ARG A 76 14.18 -3.44 2.09
N PRO A 77 15.04 -2.66 1.42
CA PRO A 77 14.87 -2.38 -0.02
C PRO A 77 14.98 -3.63 -0.91
N ARG A 78 15.77 -4.63 -0.51
CA ARG A 78 15.87 -5.92 -1.24
C ARG A 78 14.60 -6.76 -1.03
N GLU A 79 14.06 -6.74 0.18
CA GLU A 79 12.79 -7.38 0.52
C GLU A 79 11.63 -6.75 -0.26
N LEU A 80 11.60 -5.41 -0.37
CA LEU A 80 10.64 -4.69 -1.21
C LEU A 80 10.72 -5.13 -2.68
N ALA A 81 11.93 -5.26 -3.23
CA ALA A 81 12.11 -5.70 -4.60
C ALA A 81 11.60 -7.14 -4.81
N ALA A 82 11.83 -8.03 -3.82
CA ALA A 82 11.33 -9.40 -3.86
C ALA A 82 9.79 -9.46 -3.74
N SER A 83 9.20 -8.68 -2.83
CA SER A 83 7.75 -8.53 -2.67
C SER A 83 7.10 -7.98 -3.94
N ALA A 84 7.67 -6.92 -4.50
CA ALA A 84 7.18 -6.32 -5.76
C ALA A 84 7.21 -7.32 -6.93
N ALA A 85 8.23 -8.18 -7.00
CA ALA A 85 8.32 -9.23 -8.00
C ALA A 85 7.22 -10.31 -7.81
N VAL A 86 6.90 -10.68 -6.55
CA VAL A 86 5.81 -11.60 -6.23
C VAL A 86 4.48 -11.01 -6.70
N ILE A 87 4.17 -9.76 -6.36
CA ILE A 87 2.92 -9.08 -6.76
C ILE A 87 2.86 -8.89 -8.29
N GLY A 88 4.01 -8.72 -8.93
CA GLY A 88 4.11 -8.51 -10.38
C GLY A 88 4.10 -7.05 -10.77
N PHE A 89 4.64 -6.15 -9.94
CA PHE A 89 4.80 -4.76 -10.31
C PHE A 89 5.71 -4.60 -11.54
N SER A 90 5.29 -3.74 -12.45
CA SER A 90 6.07 -3.40 -13.64
C SER A 90 7.27 -2.51 -13.30
N HIS A 91 7.11 -1.63 -12.31
CA HIS A 91 8.16 -0.72 -11.82
C HIS A 91 8.05 -0.48 -10.32
N VAL A 92 9.19 -0.25 -9.69
CA VAL A 92 9.32 0.23 -8.31
C VAL A 92 10.08 1.56 -8.35
N GLU A 93 9.51 2.61 -7.78
CA GLU A 93 10.09 3.94 -7.66
C GLU A 93 10.27 4.27 -6.18
N MET A 94 11.49 4.63 -5.78
CA MET A 94 11.78 5.13 -4.44
C MET A 94 11.79 6.65 -4.46
N LEU A 95 11.05 7.31 -3.55
CA LEU A 95 11.14 8.78 -3.42
C LEU A 95 12.44 9.22 -2.73
N GLY A 96 13.06 8.32 -1.95
CA GLY A 96 14.39 8.52 -1.40
C GLY A 96 14.43 9.38 -0.14
N TYR A 97 13.36 9.40 0.64
CA TYR A 97 13.34 9.99 1.97
C TYR A 97 13.77 8.98 3.02
N ARG A 98 14.25 9.50 4.16
CA ARG A 98 14.51 8.72 5.35
C ARG A 98 13.21 8.42 6.10
N ASP A 99 13.05 7.22 6.60
CA ASP A 99 11.95 6.82 7.50
C ASP A 99 11.93 7.72 8.74
N SER A 100 10.73 8.17 9.13
CA SER A 100 10.53 9.06 10.27
C SER A 100 10.37 8.31 11.61
N GLY A 101 10.21 7.00 11.55
CA GLY A 101 9.88 6.19 12.73
C GLY A 101 8.46 6.41 13.24
N MET A 102 8.10 5.67 14.28
CA MET A 102 6.79 5.76 14.95
C MET A 102 6.55 7.16 15.54
N PRO A 103 5.30 7.55 15.83
CA PRO A 103 5.00 8.80 16.53
C PRO A 103 5.88 8.95 17.78
N ASP A 104 6.34 10.18 18.04
CA ASP A 104 7.21 10.55 19.15
C ASP A 104 8.62 9.95 19.10
N SER A 105 9.01 9.29 18.02
CA SER A 105 10.39 8.87 17.81
C SER A 105 11.32 10.07 17.62
N PRO A 106 12.57 10.03 18.14
CA PRO A 106 13.58 11.04 17.83
C PRO A 106 13.84 11.21 16.33
N ALA A 107 13.62 10.17 15.54
CA ALA A 107 13.77 10.19 14.09
C ALA A 107 12.76 11.13 13.40
N ASN A 108 11.61 11.45 14.04
CA ASN A 108 10.65 12.42 13.50
C ASN A 108 11.28 13.80 13.26
N SER A 109 12.26 14.19 14.09
CA SER A 109 12.96 15.48 13.99
C SER A 109 14.23 15.42 13.15
N HIS A 110 14.56 14.29 12.54
CA HIS A 110 15.75 14.20 11.68
C HIS A 110 15.54 15.03 10.42
N PRO A 111 16.51 15.90 10.01
CA PRO A 111 16.32 16.82 8.87
C PRO A 111 15.99 16.12 7.55
N GLU A 112 16.43 14.88 7.36
CA GLU A 112 16.19 14.09 6.15
C GLU A 112 14.95 13.19 6.28
N SER A 113 14.25 13.17 7.43
CA SER A 113 13.06 12.35 7.61
C SER A 113 11.95 12.79 6.67
N PHE A 114 11.15 11.85 6.22
CA PHE A 114 10.02 12.15 5.35
C PHE A 114 9.02 13.08 6.03
N HIS A 115 8.81 12.93 7.34
CA HIS A 115 7.97 13.83 8.14
C HIS A 115 8.42 15.29 8.04
N MET A 116 9.74 15.56 8.08
CA MET A 116 10.31 16.91 7.99
C MET A 116 10.44 17.45 6.56
N ALA A 117 10.34 16.60 5.55
CA ALA A 117 10.44 17.02 4.16
C ALA A 117 9.38 18.09 3.83
N ASP A 118 9.75 19.06 3.03
CA ASP A 118 8.82 20.06 2.52
C ASP A 118 7.71 19.38 1.70
N VAL A 119 6.45 19.77 1.95
CA VAL A 119 5.29 19.15 1.31
C VAL A 119 5.28 19.41 -0.20
N ASP A 120 5.67 20.60 -0.61
CA ASP A 120 5.67 20.98 -2.02
C ASP A 120 6.75 20.23 -2.79
N GLU A 121 7.96 20.14 -2.22
CA GLU A 121 9.08 19.36 -2.78
C GLU A 121 8.73 17.88 -2.91
N SER A 122 8.15 17.28 -1.86
CA SER A 122 7.77 15.86 -1.87
C SER A 122 6.60 15.57 -2.82
N THR A 123 5.65 16.50 -2.95
CA THR A 123 4.60 16.45 -3.97
C THR A 123 5.22 16.50 -5.37
N GLY A 124 6.20 17.35 -5.61
CA GLY A 124 6.91 17.45 -6.89
C GLY A 124 7.62 16.15 -7.28
N ARG A 125 8.28 15.47 -6.32
CA ARG A 125 8.86 14.14 -6.60
C ARG A 125 7.79 13.14 -7.05
N LEU A 126 6.64 13.12 -6.40
CA LEU A 126 5.55 12.21 -6.79
C LEU A 126 4.94 12.60 -8.14
N VAL A 127 4.75 13.91 -8.42
CA VAL A 127 4.29 14.41 -9.73
C VAL A 127 5.24 13.94 -10.86
N ARG A 128 6.55 13.99 -10.65
CA ARG A 128 7.53 13.47 -11.62
C ARG A 128 7.29 12.00 -11.94
N VAL A 129 6.99 11.18 -10.93
CA VAL A 129 6.69 9.74 -11.13
C VAL A 129 5.36 9.57 -11.88
N ILE A 130 4.32 10.32 -11.50
CA ILE A 130 3.01 10.31 -12.17
C ILE A 130 3.16 10.65 -13.66
N ARG A 131 3.86 11.73 -13.99
CA ARG A 131 4.06 12.17 -15.38
C ARG A 131 4.89 11.18 -16.21
N ARG A 132 5.84 10.48 -15.57
CA ARG A 132 6.64 9.44 -16.21
C ARG A 132 5.81 8.21 -16.57
N HIS A 133 5.00 7.73 -15.63
CA HIS A 133 4.28 6.45 -15.76
C HIS A 133 2.84 6.59 -16.26
N ARG A 134 2.30 7.81 -16.27
CA ARG A 134 0.98 8.18 -16.79
C ARG A 134 -0.15 7.27 -16.30
N PRO A 135 -0.33 7.09 -14.97
CA PRO A 135 -1.39 6.27 -14.43
C PRO A 135 -2.75 6.92 -14.64
N GLN A 136 -3.76 6.14 -15.01
CA GLN A 136 -5.15 6.57 -14.97
C GLN A 136 -5.74 6.44 -13.57
N VAL A 137 -5.25 5.48 -12.78
CA VAL A 137 -5.70 5.21 -11.42
C VAL A 137 -4.54 5.37 -10.45
N MET A 138 -4.78 6.06 -9.34
CA MET A 138 -3.88 6.15 -8.19
C MET A 138 -4.50 5.52 -6.95
N ILE A 139 -3.66 4.90 -6.13
CA ILE A 139 -4.01 4.35 -4.82
C ILE A 139 -3.10 4.98 -3.77
N THR A 140 -3.67 5.36 -2.62
CA THR A 140 -2.95 5.89 -1.46
C THR A 140 -3.68 5.53 -0.16
N TYR A 141 -3.18 6.02 0.98
CA TYR A 141 -3.84 5.87 2.27
C TYR A 141 -5.04 6.81 2.42
N GLY A 142 -5.98 6.43 3.29
CA GLY A 142 -7.16 7.23 3.57
C GLY A 142 -6.87 8.51 4.34
N ASP A 143 -7.87 9.36 4.39
CA ASP A 143 -7.89 10.63 5.15
C ASP A 143 -8.16 10.43 6.65
N ASP A 144 -8.75 9.29 7.04
CA ASP A 144 -8.98 8.93 8.43
C ASP A 144 -8.01 7.82 8.88
N GLN A 145 -6.86 8.24 9.40
CA GLN A 145 -5.79 7.36 9.88
C GLN A 145 -5.69 7.31 11.42
N ARG A 146 -6.76 7.70 12.13
CA ARG A 146 -6.77 7.69 13.61
C ARG A 146 -6.47 6.32 14.22
N GLY A 147 -6.71 5.24 13.50
CA GLY A 147 -6.38 3.89 13.94
C GLY A 147 -4.90 3.53 13.85
N TYR A 148 -4.11 4.27 13.05
CA TYR A 148 -2.65 4.11 12.89
C TYR A 148 -2.02 5.42 12.39
N PRO A 149 -1.81 6.41 13.26
CA PRO A 149 -1.38 7.76 12.88
C PRO A 149 0.14 7.85 12.70
N HIS A 150 0.73 7.00 11.84
CA HIS A 150 2.16 7.06 11.54
C HIS A 150 2.48 8.35 10.77
N PRO A 151 3.52 9.14 11.14
CA PRO A 151 3.83 10.42 10.48
C PRO A 151 3.99 10.29 8.96
N ASP A 152 4.68 9.24 8.51
CA ASP A 152 4.92 9.02 7.08
C ASP A 152 3.64 8.60 6.34
N HIS A 153 2.74 7.85 6.97
CA HIS A 153 1.45 7.50 6.36
C HIS A 153 0.56 8.72 6.16
N LEU A 154 0.53 9.63 7.15
CA LEU A 154 -0.18 10.91 7.05
C LEU A 154 0.39 11.73 5.88
N LYS A 155 1.72 11.81 5.79
CA LYS A 155 2.39 12.55 4.72
C LYS A 155 2.17 11.94 3.34
N VAL A 156 2.16 10.61 3.22
CA VAL A 156 1.82 9.92 1.96
C VAL A 156 0.44 10.32 1.48
N HIS A 157 -0.55 10.37 2.39
CA HIS A 157 -1.89 10.86 2.05
C HIS A 157 -1.84 12.28 1.49
N ASP A 158 -1.21 13.20 2.23
CA ASP A 158 -1.17 14.62 1.89
C ASP A 158 -0.53 14.86 0.51
N ILE A 159 0.66 14.31 0.28
CA ILE A 159 1.36 14.48 -1.00
C ILE A 159 0.64 13.78 -2.17
N SER A 160 -0.06 12.66 -1.91
CA SER A 160 -0.78 11.93 -2.96
C SER A 160 -2.00 12.70 -3.45
N VAL A 161 -2.75 13.33 -2.55
CA VAL A 161 -3.89 14.19 -2.90
C VAL A 161 -3.42 15.40 -3.70
N LEU A 162 -2.37 16.10 -3.21
CA LEU A 162 -1.81 17.24 -3.90
C LEU A 162 -1.22 16.87 -5.27
N ALA A 163 -0.52 15.74 -5.37
CA ALA A 163 0.05 15.28 -6.63
C ALA A 163 -1.04 14.89 -7.64
N PHE A 164 -2.15 14.27 -7.20
CA PHE A 164 -3.30 13.99 -8.06
C PHE A 164 -3.88 15.28 -8.63
N ASP A 165 -4.07 16.30 -7.79
CA ASP A 165 -4.69 17.57 -8.19
C ASP A 165 -3.76 18.42 -9.08
N ARG A 166 -2.42 18.29 -8.97
CA ARG A 166 -1.44 19.15 -9.65
C ARG A 166 -0.74 18.51 -10.86
N ALA A 167 -0.74 17.19 -10.98
CA ALA A 167 0.04 16.51 -12.02
C ALA A 167 -0.47 16.79 -13.45
N GLY A 168 -1.75 17.15 -13.60
CA GLY A 168 -2.40 17.50 -14.85
C GLY A 168 -2.21 18.96 -15.29
N ASP A 169 -1.58 19.79 -14.50
CA ASP A 169 -1.41 21.23 -14.76
C ASP A 169 0.07 21.55 -15.04
N ASP A 170 0.36 22.09 -16.22
CA ASP A 170 1.73 22.44 -16.66
C ASP A 170 2.34 23.60 -15.87
N GLU A 171 1.55 24.38 -15.14
CA GLU A 171 2.06 25.45 -14.27
C GLU A 171 2.73 24.90 -13.00
N TRP A 172 2.34 23.69 -12.56
CA TRP A 172 2.95 23.01 -11.43
C TRP A 172 4.12 22.12 -11.88
N TYR A 173 5.29 22.34 -11.29
CA TYR A 173 6.49 21.52 -11.52
C TYR A 173 6.83 21.32 -13.01
N PRO A 174 6.99 22.41 -13.79
CA PRO A 174 7.23 22.32 -15.24
C PRO A 174 8.51 21.53 -15.58
N GLU A 175 9.48 21.47 -14.66
CA GLU A 175 10.73 20.70 -14.80
C GLU A 175 10.52 19.17 -14.73
N HIS A 176 9.37 18.70 -14.29
CA HIS A 176 9.07 17.27 -14.12
C HIS A 176 8.37 16.62 -15.32
N GLY A 177 8.43 17.25 -16.49
CA GLY A 177 7.90 16.71 -17.74
C GLY A 177 6.48 17.17 -18.05
N ALA A 178 5.94 16.71 -19.19
CA ALA A 178 4.62 17.12 -19.66
C ALA A 178 3.51 16.68 -18.70
N ALA A 179 2.52 17.54 -18.49
CA ALA A 179 1.39 17.29 -17.62
C ALA A 179 0.68 15.97 -17.95
N TRP A 180 0.22 15.32 -16.91
CA TRP A 180 -0.60 14.12 -16.98
C TRP A 180 -1.60 14.08 -15.85
N GLN A 181 -2.90 14.03 -16.17
CA GLN A 181 -3.96 13.98 -15.17
C GLN A 181 -4.41 12.54 -14.92
N PRO A 182 -4.14 11.95 -13.73
CA PRO A 182 -4.81 10.74 -13.29
C PRO A 182 -6.32 10.95 -13.22
N LEU A 183 -7.10 9.92 -13.49
CA LEU A 183 -8.55 10.03 -13.61
C LEU A 183 -9.29 9.65 -12.32
N LYS A 184 -8.73 8.73 -11.54
CA LYS A 184 -9.30 8.28 -10.26
C LYS A 184 -8.22 8.17 -9.18
N LEU A 185 -8.57 8.57 -7.96
CA LEU A 185 -7.79 8.36 -6.75
C LEU A 185 -8.59 7.52 -5.77
N TYR A 186 -8.01 6.42 -5.31
CA TYR A 186 -8.60 5.53 -4.32
C TYR A 186 -7.81 5.53 -3.02
N TYR A 187 -8.54 5.40 -1.91
CA TYR A 187 -7.98 5.11 -0.59
C TYR A 187 -8.07 3.62 -0.31
N SER A 188 -6.98 3.04 0.19
CA SER A 188 -6.99 1.70 0.76
C SER A 188 -7.75 1.70 2.08
N VAL A 189 -8.54 0.67 2.33
CA VAL A 189 -9.29 0.52 3.57
C VAL A 189 -9.28 -0.93 4.06
N TRP A 190 -9.11 -1.09 5.37
CA TRP A 190 -9.38 -2.36 6.05
C TRP A 190 -10.81 -2.29 6.59
N SER A 191 -11.77 -2.86 5.86
CA SER A 191 -13.18 -2.80 6.22
C SER A 191 -13.46 -3.53 7.53
N ARG A 192 -14.43 -3.01 8.28
CA ARG A 192 -14.95 -3.68 9.47
C ARG A 192 -15.52 -5.05 9.13
N ALA A 193 -16.20 -5.16 7.99
CA ALA A 193 -16.73 -6.42 7.48
C ALA A 193 -15.63 -7.48 7.32
N ARG A 194 -14.49 -7.13 6.70
CA ARG A 194 -13.34 -8.02 6.57
C ARG A 194 -12.76 -8.41 7.93
N LEU A 195 -12.53 -7.41 8.79
CA LEU A 195 -11.96 -7.63 10.13
C LEU A 195 -12.84 -8.61 10.93
N THR A 196 -14.16 -8.41 10.94
CA THR A 196 -15.10 -9.27 11.64
C THR A 196 -15.10 -10.69 11.09
N ALA A 197 -15.19 -10.85 9.77
CA ALA A 197 -15.21 -12.16 9.13
C ALA A 197 -13.93 -12.96 9.43
N VAL A 198 -12.76 -12.32 9.34
CA VAL A 198 -11.47 -12.97 9.64
C VAL A 198 -11.35 -13.31 11.12
N HIS A 199 -11.76 -12.42 12.02
CA HIS A 199 -11.77 -12.66 13.46
C HIS A 199 -12.64 -13.87 13.84
N GLU A 200 -13.87 -13.93 13.37
CA GLU A 200 -14.81 -15.04 13.63
C GLU A 200 -14.29 -16.36 13.06
N ALA A 201 -13.72 -16.36 11.87
CA ALA A 201 -13.11 -17.53 11.27
C ALA A 201 -11.92 -18.05 12.11
N LEU A 202 -11.04 -17.17 12.58
CA LEU A 202 -9.92 -17.52 13.44
C LEU A 202 -10.40 -18.14 14.77
N LEU A 203 -11.38 -17.53 15.42
CA LEU A 203 -11.98 -18.10 16.63
C LEU A 203 -12.56 -19.50 16.37
N SER A 204 -13.27 -19.68 15.26
CA SER A 204 -13.88 -20.96 14.91
C SER A 204 -12.85 -22.03 14.55
N LEU A 205 -11.84 -21.70 13.76
CA LEU A 205 -10.90 -22.69 13.20
C LEU A 205 -9.65 -22.90 14.06
N ARG A 206 -9.25 -21.89 14.85
CA ARG A 206 -8.00 -21.90 15.65
C ARG A 206 -8.23 -21.75 17.15
N GLY A 207 -9.46 -21.40 17.58
CA GLY A 207 -9.82 -21.18 18.97
C GLY A 207 -9.35 -19.84 19.56
N SER A 208 -8.61 -19.05 18.80
CA SER A 208 -8.11 -17.72 19.21
C SER A 208 -7.96 -16.79 18.02
N SER A 209 -7.93 -15.49 18.27
CA SER A 209 -7.72 -14.46 17.25
C SER A 209 -6.76 -13.39 17.77
N PRO A 210 -5.86 -12.86 16.94
CA PRO A 210 -4.99 -11.73 17.31
C PRO A 210 -5.72 -10.39 17.32
N TYR A 211 -6.96 -10.33 16.84
CA TYR A 211 -7.75 -9.11 16.81
C TYR A 211 -8.48 -8.92 18.14
N ASP A 212 -7.97 -8.02 18.96
CA ASP A 212 -8.55 -7.61 20.25
C ASP A 212 -9.57 -6.45 20.11
N GLU A 213 -10.11 -5.98 21.23
CA GLU A 213 -11.07 -4.86 21.28
C GLU A 213 -10.53 -3.61 20.59
N LYS A 214 -9.22 -3.32 20.69
CA LYS A 214 -8.59 -2.13 20.10
C LYS A 214 -8.72 -2.11 18.57
N TRP A 215 -8.78 -3.27 17.92
CA TRP A 215 -9.03 -3.35 16.49
C TRP A 215 -10.45 -2.93 16.14
N PHE A 216 -11.42 -3.26 17.01
CA PHE A 216 -12.83 -2.93 16.82
C PHE A 216 -13.19 -1.52 17.29
N ASP A 217 -12.32 -0.86 18.08
CA ASP A 217 -12.45 0.56 18.46
C ASP A 217 -11.99 1.52 17.34
N ARG A 218 -11.28 1.02 16.32
CA ARG A 218 -10.87 1.84 15.19
C ARG A 218 -12.10 2.36 14.42
N PRO A 219 -11.98 3.50 13.69
CA PRO A 219 -13.07 4.01 12.87
C PRO A 219 -13.63 2.95 11.92
N ASN A 220 -14.94 2.82 11.88
CA ASN A 220 -15.63 2.02 10.87
C ASN A 220 -15.81 2.87 9.61
N LEU A 221 -15.22 2.44 8.51
CA LEU A 221 -15.24 3.13 7.22
C LEU A 221 -16.08 2.40 6.17
N ASP A 222 -16.85 1.38 6.58
CA ASP A 222 -17.60 0.53 5.64
C ASP A 222 -18.64 1.31 4.82
N ASP A 223 -19.26 2.32 5.42
CA ASP A 223 -20.21 3.21 4.74
C ASP A 223 -19.57 4.06 3.62
N ARG A 224 -18.24 4.20 3.63
CA ARG A 224 -17.48 4.93 2.62
C ARG A 224 -17.01 4.05 1.46
N ILE A 225 -17.14 2.74 1.56
CA ILE A 225 -16.69 1.80 0.51
C ILE A 225 -17.49 2.06 -0.76
N THR A 226 -16.77 2.34 -1.83
CA THR A 226 -17.33 2.63 -3.15
C THR A 226 -17.05 1.52 -4.15
N THR A 227 -16.02 0.73 -3.90
CA THR A 227 -15.53 -0.29 -4.83
C THR A 227 -15.07 -1.51 -4.04
N ARG A 228 -15.48 -2.68 -4.50
CA ARG A 228 -15.12 -3.98 -3.89
C ARG A 228 -14.68 -4.94 -4.99
N LEU A 229 -13.41 -5.28 -4.98
CA LEU A 229 -12.84 -6.20 -5.97
C LEU A 229 -12.85 -7.64 -5.45
N ALA A 230 -13.33 -8.56 -6.28
CA ALA A 230 -13.12 -9.98 -6.06
C ALA A 230 -11.66 -10.33 -6.36
N VAL A 231 -10.92 -10.76 -5.33
CA VAL A 231 -9.49 -11.04 -5.37
C VAL A 231 -9.13 -12.41 -4.76
N GLY A 232 -10.11 -13.26 -4.50
CA GLY A 232 -9.90 -14.56 -3.87
C GLY A 232 -8.83 -15.42 -4.55
N GLU A 233 -8.77 -15.41 -5.89
CA GLU A 233 -7.77 -16.11 -6.68
C GLU A 233 -6.36 -15.51 -6.62
N TYR A 234 -6.21 -14.32 -6.01
CA TYR A 234 -4.96 -13.56 -5.96
C TYR A 234 -4.42 -13.38 -4.53
N LEU A 235 -5.03 -13.99 -3.52
CA LEU A 235 -4.60 -13.87 -2.11
C LEU A 235 -3.17 -14.39 -1.88
N TRP A 236 -2.70 -15.33 -2.70
CA TRP A 236 -1.31 -15.78 -2.72
C TRP A 236 -0.31 -14.63 -2.91
N ALA A 237 -0.71 -13.56 -3.59
CA ALA A 237 0.17 -12.40 -3.78
C ALA A 237 0.43 -11.67 -2.46
N ARG A 238 -0.60 -11.56 -1.59
CA ARG A 238 -0.44 -10.99 -0.25
C ARG A 238 0.47 -11.87 0.62
N SER A 239 0.17 -13.15 0.73
CA SER A 239 0.93 -14.06 1.59
C SER A 239 2.38 -14.23 1.11
N GLY A 240 2.60 -14.30 -0.20
CA GLY A 240 3.93 -14.36 -0.80
C GLY A 240 4.74 -13.08 -0.62
N ALA A 241 4.10 -11.91 -0.81
CA ALA A 241 4.71 -10.61 -0.60
C ALA A 241 5.11 -10.40 0.87
N LEU A 242 4.22 -10.73 1.81
CA LEU A 242 4.52 -10.68 3.25
C LEU A 242 5.71 -11.57 3.62
N ARG A 243 5.81 -12.79 3.06
CA ARG A 243 6.98 -13.68 3.28
C ARG A 243 8.27 -13.14 2.70
N ALA A 244 8.22 -12.26 1.71
CA ALA A 244 9.41 -11.60 1.18
C ALA A 244 10.01 -10.59 2.17
N HIS A 245 9.19 -9.99 3.04
CA HIS A 245 9.61 -9.06 4.09
C HIS A 245 10.06 -9.79 5.36
N ARG A 246 11.07 -10.63 5.24
CA ARG A 246 11.55 -11.53 6.29
C ARG A 246 11.99 -10.81 7.57
N THR A 247 12.48 -9.58 7.46
CA THR A 247 12.89 -8.79 8.64
C THR A 247 11.69 -8.26 9.40
N GLN A 248 10.56 -8.05 8.75
CA GLN A 248 9.35 -7.41 9.29
C GLN A 248 8.25 -8.39 9.66
N VAL A 249 8.24 -9.57 9.03
CA VAL A 249 7.13 -10.52 9.12
C VAL A 249 7.64 -11.88 9.52
N ASP A 250 7.13 -12.41 10.64
CA ASP A 250 7.31 -13.82 11.04
C ASP A 250 6.22 -14.65 10.36
N GLU A 251 6.60 -15.70 9.63
CA GLU A 251 5.66 -16.60 8.96
C GLU A 251 4.80 -17.44 9.93
N ASN A 252 5.16 -17.47 11.22
CA ASN A 252 4.35 -18.09 12.27
C ASN A 252 3.38 -17.10 12.95
N GLU A 253 3.36 -15.82 12.55
CA GLU A 253 2.52 -14.81 13.16
C GLU A 253 1.04 -14.97 12.73
N PRO A 254 0.13 -15.31 13.67
CA PRO A 254 -1.28 -15.55 13.34
C PRO A 254 -2.00 -14.33 12.78
N PHE A 255 -1.49 -13.12 13.03
CA PHE A 255 -2.04 -11.89 12.47
C PHE A 255 -1.96 -11.89 10.94
N TRP A 256 -0.86 -12.41 10.39
CA TRP A 256 -0.64 -12.45 8.95
C TRP A 256 -1.07 -13.78 8.32
N PHE A 257 -0.82 -14.91 9.00
CA PHE A 257 -0.91 -16.26 8.46
C PHE A 257 -1.83 -17.20 9.24
N GLY A 258 -2.68 -16.66 10.13
CA GLY A 258 -3.61 -17.46 10.91
C GLY A 258 -4.68 -18.17 10.07
N LEU A 259 -5.00 -17.67 8.88
CA LEU A 259 -5.78 -18.36 7.85
C LEU A 259 -4.91 -18.60 6.61
N SER A 260 -5.07 -19.74 5.95
CA SER A 260 -4.47 -19.98 4.63
C SER A 260 -5.13 -19.10 3.57
N ASP A 261 -4.50 -19.00 2.38
CA ASP A 261 -5.07 -18.23 1.27
C ASP A 261 -6.43 -18.83 0.82
N GLU A 262 -6.58 -20.15 0.86
CA GLU A 262 -7.82 -20.86 0.54
C GLU A 262 -8.92 -20.62 1.59
N GLU A 263 -8.57 -20.65 2.88
CA GLU A 263 -9.49 -20.32 3.97
C GLU A 263 -9.93 -18.85 3.86
N LEU A 264 -9.00 -17.94 3.64
CA LEU A 264 -9.29 -16.50 3.49
C LEU A 264 -10.16 -16.22 2.25
N ALA A 265 -9.96 -16.96 1.15
CA ALA A 265 -10.79 -16.85 -0.04
C ALA A 265 -12.26 -17.28 0.21
N GLN A 266 -12.50 -18.18 1.16
CA GLN A 266 -13.85 -18.56 1.57
C GLN A 266 -14.48 -17.57 2.56
N VAL A 267 -13.64 -16.96 3.41
CA VAL A 267 -14.08 -16.05 4.47
C VAL A 267 -14.34 -14.65 3.95
N TYR A 268 -13.39 -14.08 3.21
CA TYR A 268 -13.50 -12.74 2.65
C TYR A 268 -12.66 -12.60 1.37
N PRO A 269 -13.20 -12.98 0.20
CA PRO A 269 -12.47 -12.99 -1.07
C PRO A 269 -12.35 -11.60 -1.73
N PHE A 270 -12.42 -10.53 -0.97
CA PHE A 270 -12.51 -9.17 -1.50
C PHE A 270 -11.42 -8.25 -0.96
N GLU A 271 -11.12 -7.20 -1.72
CA GLU A 271 -10.48 -5.96 -1.23
C GLU A 271 -11.42 -4.79 -1.45
N ASP A 272 -11.52 -3.94 -0.42
CA ASP A 272 -12.42 -2.79 -0.37
C ASP A 272 -11.65 -1.49 -0.59
N TRP A 273 -12.26 -0.54 -1.32
CA TRP A 273 -11.67 0.72 -1.72
C TRP A 273 -12.67 1.86 -1.56
N VAL A 274 -12.14 3.04 -1.23
CA VAL A 274 -12.90 4.29 -1.18
C VAL A 274 -12.46 5.18 -2.33
N LEU A 275 -13.35 5.52 -3.24
CA LEU A 275 -13.10 6.48 -4.31
C LEU A 275 -13.06 7.90 -3.72
N ALA A 276 -11.86 8.49 -3.66
CA ALA A 276 -11.63 9.81 -3.10
C ALA A 276 -11.80 10.94 -4.13
N ARG A 277 -11.37 10.69 -5.39
CA ARG A 277 -11.49 11.62 -6.52
C ARG A 277 -11.84 10.84 -7.77
N SER A 278 -12.70 11.42 -8.62
CA SER A 278 -13.00 10.90 -9.96
C SER A 278 -13.24 12.04 -10.93
N LEU A 279 -12.57 11.98 -12.06
CA LEU A 279 -12.78 12.87 -13.22
C LEU A 279 -13.58 12.16 -14.33
N VAL A 280 -14.00 10.92 -14.07
CA VAL A 280 -14.88 10.16 -14.97
C VAL A 280 -16.26 9.97 -14.32
N PRO A 281 -17.34 9.88 -15.10
CA PRO A 281 -18.66 9.60 -14.55
C PRO A 281 -18.69 8.32 -13.73
N ALA A 282 -19.45 8.31 -12.65
CA ALA A 282 -19.72 7.11 -11.88
C ALA A 282 -20.47 6.08 -12.76
N HIS A 283 -20.00 4.83 -12.73
CA HIS A 283 -20.62 3.70 -13.44
C HIS A 283 -21.51 2.85 -12.53
N ARG A 284 -21.89 3.37 -11.38
CA ARG A 284 -22.74 2.69 -10.40
C ARG A 284 -24.08 3.43 -10.26
N ARG A 285 -25.12 2.67 -9.95
CA ARG A 285 -26.36 3.23 -9.42
C ARG A 285 -26.16 3.59 -7.95
N ASP A 286 -26.99 4.50 -7.44
CA ASP A 286 -26.95 4.85 -6.03
C ASP A 286 -27.09 3.58 -5.15
N GLY A 287 -26.15 3.39 -4.22
CA GLY A 287 -26.11 2.25 -3.30
C GLY A 287 -25.41 0.99 -3.84
N GLU A 288 -24.99 0.95 -5.12
CA GLU A 288 -24.15 -0.14 -5.65
C GLU A 288 -22.67 0.17 -5.48
N VAL A 289 -21.83 -0.86 -5.24
CA VAL A 289 -20.37 -0.73 -5.26
C VAL A 289 -19.82 -1.14 -6.62
N GLU A 290 -18.81 -0.43 -7.12
CA GLU A 290 -18.07 -0.82 -8.32
C GLU A 290 -17.23 -2.09 -8.04
N ASP A 291 -16.94 -2.88 -9.06
CA ASP A 291 -16.13 -4.10 -9.02
C ASP A 291 -14.81 -3.98 -9.81
N ASP A 292 -14.50 -2.79 -10.32
CA ASP A 292 -13.29 -2.49 -11.10
C ASP A 292 -12.82 -1.05 -10.80
N LEU A 293 -11.53 -0.88 -10.40
CA LEU A 293 -10.96 0.45 -10.19
C LEU A 293 -10.88 1.27 -11.50
N PHE A 294 -10.89 0.59 -12.65
CA PHE A 294 -10.94 1.23 -13.98
C PHE A 294 -12.37 1.41 -14.52
N ALA A 295 -13.40 1.22 -13.71
CA ALA A 295 -14.79 1.48 -14.12
C ALA A 295 -14.90 2.91 -14.70
N GLY A 296 -15.52 3.04 -15.87
CA GLY A 296 -15.62 4.31 -16.62
C GLY A 296 -14.41 4.67 -17.47
N ILE A 297 -13.25 4.04 -17.23
CA ILE A 297 -12.01 4.28 -18.00
C ILE A 297 -11.88 3.27 -19.13
N ARG A 298 -12.14 1.97 -18.87
CA ARG A 298 -12.02 0.89 -19.89
C ARG A 298 -12.90 1.09 -21.12
N THR A 299 -14.00 1.80 -21.00
CA THR A 299 -14.93 2.07 -22.12
C THR A 299 -14.43 3.15 -23.07
N SER A 300 -13.64 4.10 -22.57
CA SER A 300 -13.08 5.19 -23.41
C SER A 300 -11.87 4.73 -24.25
N VAL A 301 -11.26 3.60 -23.93
CA VAL A 301 -10.08 3.04 -24.62
C VAL A 301 -10.49 2.11 -25.80
N ARG A 302 -11.78 1.71 -25.90
CA ARG A 302 -12.32 0.83 -26.95
C ARG A 302 -13.09 1.56 -28.05
N GLY A 303 -13.17 2.90 -28.00
CA GLY A 303 -13.88 3.75 -28.98
C GLY A 303 -13.00 4.25 -30.14
#